data_eb65a39dd7ed822a918ef83f2bb6aa39
#
_entry.id   eb65a39dd7ed822a918ef83f2bb6aa39
#
_cell.length_a   1.000
_cell.length_b   1.000
_cell.length_c   1.000
_cell.angle_alpha   90.00
_cell.angle_beta   90.00
_cell.angle_gamma   90.00
#
_symmetry.space_group_name_H-M   'P 1'
#
loop_
_entity.id
_entity.type
_entity.pdbx_description
1 polymer ?
#
loop_
_entity_poly.entity_id
_entity_poly.type
_entity_poly.pdbx_seq_one_letter_code
_entity_poly.pdbx_strand_id
1 'polypeptide(L)'
;MDHLWYADHVMGEFIDNEEKADPSAIFVITGDHSERFNFAREVGPNVASTIPIIFYGRGIQKDWLAPNAFGMSIQIIPTLAELAGRPDQTYEAMVPSLFTQEEFVFNHRLYLDKSGKVLEQSASMPQSYGDMIKNMRELAAWRIKQGDKIK
;
A
#
# COMPACT_ATOMS: atom_id res chain seq x y z
N MET A 1 -16.77 20.98 2.01
CA MET A 1 -16.19 20.77 0.67
C MET A 1 -14.90 21.55 0.46
N ASP A 2 -14.75 22.71 1.06
CA ASP A 2 -13.60 23.59 0.84
C ASP A 2 -12.23 22.99 1.23
N HIS A 3 -12.21 22.18 2.29
CA HIS A 3 -10.95 21.52 2.70
C HIS A 3 -10.45 20.46 1.70
N LEU A 4 -11.34 19.71 1.07
CA LEU A 4 -10.96 18.72 0.05
C LEU A 4 -10.46 19.41 -1.21
N TRP A 5 -11.14 20.45 -1.64
CA TRP A 5 -10.71 21.26 -2.78
C TRP A 5 -9.34 21.89 -2.53
N TYR A 6 -9.13 22.46 -1.34
CA TYR A 6 -7.85 23.06 -0.97
C TYR A 6 -6.71 22.02 -0.96
N ALA A 7 -6.94 20.85 -0.36
CA ALA A 7 -5.95 19.79 -0.31
C ALA A 7 -5.58 19.28 -1.71
N ASP A 8 -6.58 19.11 -2.58
CA ASP A 8 -6.39 18.70 -3.97
C ASP A 8 -5.60 19.76 -4.76
N HIS A 9 -5.96 21.02 -4.61
CA HIS A 9 -5.27 22.14 -5.25
C HIS A 9 -3.79 22.24 -4.84
N VAL A 10 -3.51 22.21 -3.54
CA VAL A 10 -2.13 22.28 -3.00
C VAL A 10 -1.31 21.07 -3.44
N MET A 11 -1.90 19.88 -3.45
CA MET A 11 -1.24 18.68 -3.95
C MET A 11 -0.90 18.81 -5.44
N GLY A 12 -1.80 19.35 -6.26
CA GLY A 12 -1.55 19.62 -7.67
C GLY A 12 -0.40 20.61 -7.86
N GLU A 13 -0.42 21.74 -7.15
CA GLU A 13 0.67 22.73 -7.22
C GLU A 13 2.02 22.14 -6.78
N PHE A 14 2.03 21.30 -5.75
CA PHE A 14 3.25 20.60 -5.31
C PHE A 14 3.81 19.70 -6.41
N ILE A 15 2.96 18.85 -7.00
CA ILE A 15 3.36 17.94 -8.08
C ILE A 15 3.91 18.72 -9.27
N ASP A 16 3.20 19.77 -9.71
CA ASP A 16 3.62 20.61 -10.83
C ASP A 16 4.97 21.29 -10.60
N ASN A 17 5.26 21.72 -9.39
CA ASN A 17 6.51 22.38 -9.03
C ASN A 17 7.67 21.36 -8.95
N GLU A 18 7.45 20.22 -8.34
CA GLU A 18 8.46 19.17 -8.23
C GLU A 18 8.77 18.53 -9.59
N GLU A 19 7.77 18.34 -10.47
CA GLU A 19 7.98 17.83 -11.82
C GLU A 19 8.81 18.80 -12.70
N LYS A 20 8.67 20.12 -12.49
CA LYS A 20 9.53 21.12 -13.13
C LYS A 20 10.95 21.09 -12.60
N ALA A 21 11.12 20.85 -11.30
CA ALA A 21 12.42 20.79 -10.64
C ALA A 21 13.16 19.49 -10.96
N ASP A 22 12.45 18.37 -10.96
CA ASP A 22 12.96 17.04 -11.33
C ASP A 22 11.96 16.30 -12.23
N PRO A 23 12.12 16.39 -13.56
CA PRO A 23 11.26 15.67 -14.49
C PRO A 23 11.32 14.14 -14.40
N SER A 24 12.22 13.58 -13.60
CA SER A 24 12.32 12.15 -13.35
C SER A 24 11.61 11.69 -12.07
N ALA A 25 11.04 12.63 -11.31
CA ALA A 25 10.32 12.32 -10.09
C ALA A 25 9.15 11.37 -10.31
N ILE A 26 9.00 10.43 -9.38
CA ILE A 26 7.82 9.54 -9.30
C ILE A 26 7.07 9.88 -8.01
N PHE A 27 5.80 10.16 -8.17
CA PHE A 27 4.90 10.46 -7.06
C PHE A 27 4.07 9.24 -6.73
N VAL A 28 3.98 8.95 -5.44
CA VAL A 28 3.08 7.92 -4.91
C VAL A 28 2.12 8.60 -3.95
N ILE A 29 0.86 8.62 -4.33
CA ILE A 29 -0.21 9.27 -3.60
C ILE A 29 -1.09 8.19 -3.00
N THR A 30 -1.28 8.24 -1.68
CA THR A 30 -2.12 7.28 -0.96
C THR A 30 -2.77 7.93 0.25
N GLY A 31 -3.82 7.31 0.77
CA GLY A 31 -4.43 7.69 2.04
C GLY A 31 -3.79 6.98 3.23
N ASP A 32 -3.94 7.53 4.42
CA ASP A 32 -3.56 6.89 5.67
C ASP A 32 -4.64 5.91 6.17
N HIS A 33 -5.92 6.26 5.95
CA HIS A 33 -7.09 5.43 6.26
C HIS A 33 -8.34 5.94 5.52
N SER A 34 -9.39 5.12 5.45
CA SER A 34 -10.66 5.43 4.77
C SER A 34 -11.86 5.65 5.72
N GLU A 35 -11.72 5.28 7.00
CA GLU A 35 -12.86 5.12 7.91
C GLU A 35 -13.63 6.41 8.25
N ARG A 36 -13.01 7.59 8.13
CA ARG A 36 -13.61 8.86 8.58
C ARG A 36 -14.49 9.55 7.55
N PHE A 37 -14.40 9.17 6.28
CA PHE A 37 -15.08 9.85 5.18
C PHE A 37 -15.86 8.88 4.30
N ASN A 38 -16.80 8.16 4.90
CA ASN A 38 -17.76 7.38 4.14
C ASN A 38 -18.84 8.30 3.57
N PHE A 39 -18.65 8.79 2.35
CA PHE A 39 -19.66 9.56 1.63
C PHE A 39 -20.83 8.70 1.14
N ALA A 40 -20.67 7.38 1.10
CA ALA A 40 -21.71 6.43 0.78
C ALA A 40 -22.32 5.86 2.08
N ARG A 41 -23.65 5.77 2.13
CA ARG A 41 -24.38 5.31 3.31
C ARG A 41 -24.18 3.83 3.66
N GLU A 42 -23.81 3.00 2.68
CA GLU A 42 -23.56 1.59 2.87
C GLU A 42 -22.34 1.17 2.04
N VAL A 43 -21.19 1.12 2.69
CA VAL A 43 -19.97 0.54 2.12
C VAL A 43 -19.68 -0.78 2.81
N GLY A 44 -19.40 -1.81 2.04
CA GLY A 44 -18.95 -3.08 2.60
C GLY A 44 -17.62 -2.92 3.37
N PRO A 45 -17.32 -3.84 4.29
CA PRO A 45 -16.12 -3.75 5.14
C PRO A 45 -14.81 -3.73 4.33
N ASN A 46 -14.77 -4.33 3.16
CA ASN A 46 -13.66 -4.25 2.23
C ASN A 46 -13.44 -2.81 1.75
N VAL A 47 -14.49 -2.11 1.31
CA VAL A 47 -14.39 -0.71 0.84
C VAL A 47 -14.02 0.23 1.99
N ALA A 48 -14.60 0.02 3.18
CA ALA A 48 -14.28 0.81 4.38
C ALA A 48 -12.82 0.64 4.86
N SER A 49 -12.14 -0.41 4.42
CA SER A 49 -10.76 -0.72 4.85
C SER A 49 -9.73 -0.57 3.73
N THR A 50 -10.14 -0.12 2.55
CA THR A 50 -9.24 0.13 1.43
C THR A 50 -8.95 1.61 1.26
N ILE A 51 -7.73 1.91 0.86
CA ILE A 51 -7.27 3.24 0.47
C ILE A 51 -6.78 3.21 -0.97
N PRO A 52 -6.94 4.29 -1.74
CA PRO A 52 -6.38 4.36 -3.08
C PRO A 52 -4.86 4.43 -3.02
N ILE A 53 -4.21 3.90 -4.04
CA ILE A 53 -2.82 4.17 -4.33
C ILE A 53 -2.70 4.59 -5.79
N ILE A 54 -2.01 5.71 -6.03
CA ILE A 54 -1.81 6.28 -7.36
C ILE A 54 -0.31 6.44 -7.56
N PHE A 55 0.19 5.91 -8.66
CA PHE A 55 1.54 6.16 -9.15
C PHE A 55 1.46 7.15 -10.30
N TYR A 56 2.21 8.24 -10.20
CA TYR A 56 2.26 9.28 -11.21
C TYR A 56 3.71 9.68 -11.48
N GLY A 57 4.04 9.98 -12.71
CA GLY A 57 5.35 10.47 -13.11
C GLY A 57 5.84 9.88 -14.42
N ARG A 58 6.97 10.38 -14.89
CA ARG A 58 7.56 9.97 -16.17
C ARG A 58 8.01 8.50 -16.09
N GLY A 59 7.58 7.70 -17.05
CA GLY A 59 7.92 6.28 -17.15
C GLY A 59 6.92 5.35 -16.46
N ILE A 60 5.96 5.88 -15.71
CA ILE A 60 4.86 5.08 -15.16
C ILE A 60 3.96 4.63 -16.31
N GLN A 61 3.76 3.33 -16.41
CA GLN A 61 2.90 2.73 -17.44
C GLN A 61 1.55 2.35 -16.83
N LYS A 62 0.48 2.61 -17.58
CA LYS A 62 -0.89 2.44 -17.12
C LYS A 62 -1.26 0.99 -16.78
N ASP A 63 -0.55 0.03 -17.33
CA ASP A 63 -0.79 -1.41 -17.23
C ASP A 63 0.13 -2.13 -16.22
N TRP A 64 0.95 -1.40 -15.49
CA TRP A 64 1.82 -2.01 -14.47
C TRP A 64 1.04 -2.69 -13.35
N LEU A 65 -0.11 -2.16 -13.01
CA LEU A 65 -1.04 -2.80 -12.07
C LEU A 65 -2.28 -3.26 -12.81
N ALA A 66 -2.72 -4.48 -12.56
CA ALA A 66 -3.97 -4.97 -13.10
C ALA A 66 -5.14 -4.09 -12.61
N PRO A 67 -6.16 -3.84 -13.46
CA PRO A 67 -7.39 -3.19 -13.02
C PRO A 67 -7.97 -3.94 -11.81
N ASN A 68 -8.34 -3.22 -10.77
CA ASN A 68 -8.82 -3.78 -9.51
C ASN A 68 -7.81 -4.65 -8.74
N ALA A 69 -6.51 -4.45 -8.96
CA ALA A 69 -5.48 -5.08 -8.13
C ALA A 69 -5.62 -4.62 -6.67
N PHE A 70 -5.55 -5.57 -5.75
CA PHE A 70 -5.49 -5.29 -4.32
C PHE A 70 -4.06 -5.51 -3.83
N GLY A 71 -3.65 -4.70 -2.87
CA GLY A 71 -2.36 -4.82 -2.23
C GLY A 71 -2.42 -4.42 -0.76
N MET A 72 -1.30 -4.51 -0.11
CA MET A 72 -1.11 -4.17 1.30
C MET A 72 -0.23 -2.93 1.43
N SER A 73 -0.48 -2.09 2.42
CA SER A 73 0.36 -0.90 2.66
C SER A 73 1.83 -1.23 2.88
N ILE A 74 2.13 -2.41 3.42
CA ILE A 74 3.51 -2.89 3.61
C ILE A 74 4.25 -3.18 2.29
N GLN A 75 3.54 -3.30 1.16
CA GLN A 75 4.11 -3.47 -0.17
C GLN A 75 4.56 -2.15 -0.81
N ILE A 76 4.19 -1.00 -0.24
CA ILE A 76 4.53 0.32 -0.80
C ILE A 76 6.05 0.50 -0.89
N ILE A 77 6.78 0.23 0.18
CA ILE A 77 8.23 0.43 0.22
C ILE A 77 8.97 -0.50 -0.76
N PRO A 78 8.73 -1.84 -0.80
CA PRO A 78 9.34 -2.67 -1.83
C PRO A 78 8.97 -2.23 -3.26
N THR A 79 7.76 -1.73 -3.48
CA THR A 79 7.35 -1.19 -4.78
C THR A 79 8.16 0.07 -5.15
N LEU A 80 8.36 0.99 -4.21
CA LEU A 80 9.19 2.17 -4.42
C LEU A 80 10.65 1.81 -4.71
N ALA A 81 11.20 0.83 -4.01
CA ALA A 81 12.57 0.35 -4.25
C ALA A 81 12.72 -0.23 -5.67
N GLU A 82 11.72 -0.99 -6.12
CA GLU A 82 11.69 -1.54 -7.47
C GLU A 82 11.56 -0.44 -8.54
N LEU A 83 10.68 0.54 -8.33
CA LEU A 83 10.50 1.69 -9.21
C LEU A 83 11.75 2.57 -9.29
N ALA A 84 12.48 2.72 -8.20
CA ALA A 84 13.73 3.47 -8.16
C ALA A 84 14.88 2.79 -8.94
N GLY A 85 14.65 1.61 -9.49
CA GLY A 85 15.61 0.91 -10.34
C GLY A 85 16.89 0.50 -9.61
N ARG A 86 16.79 0.13 -8.34
CA ARG A 86 17.91 -0.36 -7.53
C ARG A 86 17.86 -1.89 -7.33
N PRO A 87 18.04 -2.67 -8.40
CA PRO A 87 18.01 -4.13 -8.33
C PRO A 87 19.20 -4.71 -7.55
N ASP A 88 20.24 -3.93 -7.33
CA ASP A 88 21.45 -4.27 -6.58
C ASP A 88 21.31 -4.05 -5.06
N GLN A 89 20.32 -3.31 -4.62
CA GLN A 89 19.96 -3.24 -3.22
C GLN A 89 19.04 -4.41 -2.88
N THR A 90 19.60 -5.42 -2.24
CA THR A 90 18.81 -6.44 -1.56
C THR A 90 17.98 -5.76 -0.48
N TYR A 91 16.77 -5.38 -0.84
CA TYR A 91 15.79 -4.95 0.13
C TYR A 91 15.12 -6.19 0.69
N GLU A 92 15.48 -6.55 1.92
CA GLU A 92 14.83 -7.64 2.64
C GLU A 92 13.42 -7.20 3.04
N ALA A 93 12.51 -7.27 2.08
CA ALA A 93 11.10 -7.05 2.31
C ALA A 93 10.45 -8.35 2.78
N MET A 94 9.54 -8.24 3.75
CA MET A 94 8.75 -9.39 4.22
C MET A 94 7.67 -9.80 3.21
N VAL A 95 7.39 -8.93 2.24
CA VAL A 95 6.41 -9.11 1.17
C VAL A 95 6.99 -8.57 -0.13
N PRO A 96 6.61 -9.12 -1.29
CA PRO A 96 7.03 -8.60 -2.58
C PRO A 96 6.40 -7.23 -2.88
N SER A 97 6.82 -6.58 -3.96
CA SER A 97 6.21 -5.34 -4.45
C SER A 97 4.75 -5.56 -4.90
N LEU A 98 4.02 -4.47 -5.09
CA LEU A 98 2.65 -4.49 -5.64
C LEU A 98 2.57 -5.03 -7.07
N PHE A 99 3.69 -5.08 -7.80
CA PHE A 99 3.75 -5.68 -9.13
C PHE A 99 3.66 -7.20 -9.10
N THR A 100 3.96 -7.81 -7.95
CA THR A 100 3.72 -9.23 -7.70
C THR A 100 2.34 -9.40 -7.09
N GLN A 101 1.44 -10.03 -7.82
CA GLN A 101 0.07 -10.23 -7.37
C GLN A 101 0.02 -11.31 -6.30
N GLU A 102 -0.51 -10.97 -5.13
CA GLU A 102 -0.71 -11.90 -4.02
C GLU A 102 -2.08 -12.55 -4.10
N GLU A 103 -2.17 -13.81 -3.68
CA GLU A 103 -3.44 -14.52 -3.60
C GLU A 103 -4.37 -13.96 -2.50
N PHE A 104 -3.75 -13.39 -1.45
CA PHE A 104 -4.43 -12.85 -0.29
C PHE A 104 -3.79 -11.54 0.13
N VAL A 105 -4.61 -10.61 0.55
CA VAL A 105 -4.18 -9.35 1.16
C VAL A 105 -4.80 -9.20 2.53
N PHE A 106 -4.13 -8.51 3.43
CA PHE A 106 -4.61 -8.33 4.79
C PHE A 106 -4.21 -6.97 5.36
N ASN A 107 -4.98 -6.55 6.34
CA ASN A 107 -4.61 -5.50 7.26
C ASN A 107 -4.83 -5.97 8.71
N HIS A 108 -4.85 -5.05 9.66
CA HIS A 108 -5.07 -5.39 11.07
C HIS A 108 -6.48 -5.90 11.40
N ARG A 109 -7.44 -5.78 10.48
CA ARG A 109 -8.86 -6.12 10.68
C ARG A 109 -9.40 -7.14 9.70
N LEU A 110 -8.97 -7.08 8.44
CA LEU A 110 -9.57 -7.82 7.34
C LEU A 110 -8.55 -8.65 6.59
N TYR A 111 -9.06 -9.74 6.06
CA TYR A 111 -8.37 -10.60 5.10
C TYR A 111 -9.23 -10.65 3.85
N LEU A 112 -8.63 -10.45 2.69
CA LEU A 112 -9.30 -10.46 1.40
C LEU A 112 -8.59 -11.45 0.48
N ASP A 113 -9.35 -12.16 -0.35
CA ASP A 113 -8.78 -12.86 -1.48
C ASP A 113 -8.51 -11.88 -2.65
N LYS A 114 -7.89 -12.38 -3.69
CA LYS A 114 -7.57 -11.59 -4.90
C LYS A 114 -8.79 -11.00 -5.62
N SER A 115 -10.00 -11.44 -5.30
CA SER A 115 -11.25 -10.87 -5.83
C SER A 115 -11.80 -9.74 -4.96
N GLY A 116 -11.15 -9.46 -3.83
CA GLY A 116 -11.61 -8.47 -2.84
C GLY A 116 -12.71 -9.01 -1.92
N LYS A 117 -12.96 -10.32 -1.92
CA LYS A 117 -13.90 -10.96 -1.00
C LYS A 117 -13.30 -11.07 0.38
N VAL A 118 -14.06 -10.63 1.39
CA VAL A 118 -13.68 -10.78 2.79
C VAL A 118 -13.67 -12.26 3.19
N LEU A 119 -12.57 -12.69 3.78
CA LEU A 119 -12.39 -14.03 4.30
C LEU A 119 -12.53 -14.03 5.82
N GLU A 120 -13.18 -15.05 6.36
CA GLU A 120 -13.15 -15.29 7.79
C GLU A 120 -11.80 -15.87 8.20
N GLN A 121 -11.25 -15.35 9.30
CA GLN A 121 -9.87 -15.55 9.75
C GLN A 121 -9.43 -17.01 9.95
N SER A 122 -10.35 -17.92 10.12
CA SER A 122 -10.03 -19.30 10.54
C SER A 122 -10.29 -20.39 9.51
N ALA A 123 -11.11 -20.15 8.49
CA ALA A 123 -11.62 -21.25 7.67
C ALA A 123 -11.09 -21.29 6.22
N SER A 124 -10.59 -20.17 5.70
CA SER A 124 -10.33 -20.03 4.26
C SER A 124 -8.89 -19.63 3.91
N MET A 125 -8.08 -19.23 4.90
CA MET A 125 -6.73 -18.77 4.67
C MET A 125 -5.72 -19.92 4.87
N PRO A 126 -4.78 -20.11 3.93
CA PRO A 126 -3.69 -21.08 4.14
C PRO A 126 -2.90 -20.80 5.42
N GLN A 127 -2.51 -21.87 6.14
CA GLN A 127 -1.74 -21.75 7.39
C GLN A 127 -0.46 -20.91 7.21
N SER A 128 0.19 -21.03 6.06
CA SER A 128 1.40 -20.25 5.72
C SER A 128 1.20 -18.73 5.82
N TYR A 129 0.03 -18.21 5.44
CA TYR A 129 -0.30 -16.79 5.58
C TYR A 129 -0.54 -16.39 7.04
N GLY A 130 -1.19 -17.27 7.82
CA GLY A 130 -1.36 -17.08 9.26
C GLY A 130 -0.02 -17.00 9.98
N ASP A 131 0.90 -17.89 9.66
CA ASP A 131 2.26 -17.90 10.20
C ASP A 131 3.06 -16.66 9.77
N MET A 132 2.95 -16.24 8.51
CA MET A 132 3.57 -15.02 8.00
C MET A 132 3.10 -13.81 8.80
N ILE A 133 1.79 -13.61 8.96
CA ILE A 133 1.21 -12.49 9.71
C ILE A 133 1.70 -12.47 11.16
N LYS A 134 1.74 -13.63 11.81
CA LYS A 134 2.24 -13.77 13.17
C LYS A 134 3.71 -13.36 13.26
N ASN A 135 4.54 -13.91 12.38
CA ASN A 135 5.98 -13.60 12.32
C ASN A 135 6.25 -12.12 12.06
N MET A 136 5.48 -11.49 11.17
CA MET A 136 5.57 -10.05 10.90
C MET A 136 5.27 -9.20 12.14
N ARG A 137 4.22 -9.55 12.88
CA ARG A 137 3.86 -8.85 14.13
C ARG A 137 4.93 -9.02 15.19
N GLU A 138 5.46 -10.22 15.35
CA GLU A 138 6.54 -10.52 16.30
C GLU A 138 7.82 -9.77 15.94
N LEU A 139 8.21 -9.74 14.67
CA LEU A 139 9.37 -9.00 14.19
C LEU A 139 9.20 -7.49 14.36
N ALA A 140 8.03 -6.94 14.04
CA ALA A 140 7.74 -5.53 14.25
C ALA A 140 7.83 -5.16 15.74
N ALA A 141 7.23 -5.96 16.61
CA ALA A 141 7.29 -5.75 18.06
C ALA A 141 8.73 -5.85 18.60
N TRP A 142 9.52 -6.79 18.08
CA TRP A 142 10.92 -6.93 18.43
C TRP A 142 11.74 -5.70 17.98
N ARG A 143 11.58 -5.24 16.75
CA ARG A 143 12.24 -4.02 16.23
C ARG A 143 11.90 -2.79 17.07
N ILE A 144 10.64 -2.58 17.40
CA ILE A 144 10.21 -1.48 18.26
C ILE A 144 10.92 -1.54 19.63
N LYS A 145 11.05 -2.73 20.23
CA LYS A 145 11.73 -2.91 21.51
C LYS A 145 13.25 -2.67 21.44
N GLN A 146 13.87 -3.05 20.33
CA GLN A 146 15.33 -2.89 20.18
C GLN A 146 15.71 -1.46 19.80
N GLY A 147 14.84 -0.73 19.11
CA GLY A 147 15.09 0.64 18.68
C GLY A 147 16.41 0.77 17.94
N ASP A 148 17.21 1.79 18.29
CA ASP A 148 18.51 2.10 17.67
C ASP A 148 19.61 1.05 17.90
N LYS A 149 19.36 -0.02 18.64
CA LYS A 149 20.31 -1.11 18.84
C LYS A 149 20.47 -2.02 17.63
N ILE A 150 19.59 -1.88 16.64
CA ILE A 150 19.67 -2.60 15.38
C ILE A 150 20.59 -1.77 14.46
N LYS A 151 21.81 -2.24 14.27
CA LYS A 151 22.75 -1.69 13.31
C LYS A 151 22.68 -2.48 12.01
#